data_4eb8683ffea6cb6cb21e997ac9abc5f1
#
_entry.id   4eb8683ffea6cb6cb21e997ac9abc5f1
#
_cell.length_a   1.000
_cell.length_b   1.000
_cell.length_c   1.000
_cell.angle_alpha   90.00
_cell.angle_beta   90.00
_cell.angle_gamma   90.00
#
_symmetry.space_group_name_H-M   'P 1'
#
loop_
_entity.id
_entity.type
_entity.pdbx_description
1 polymer ?
#
loop_
_entity_poly.entity_id
_entity_poly.type
_entity_poly.pdbx_seq_one_letter_code
_entity_poly.pdbx_strand_id
1 'polypeptide(L)'
;NNYLECSELKNLKTFRAGGYGADDNTMSVLRENNILCDSSYFRNHKWCKISPKPLNIISKSDEIVHFPITVFNNLRHYKIFGINIFKRKFLKKTDIDSLEIQEIDQIIDFYEKKGEGIINLFMHSYSLISWSPDYSEYKINMKNIQKLEYFLKRATEKEFQIVSISRAIDIWNNGKQDSEFLPEISTFRSIFKSIIIFCEVWRRKKIRNKIHYK
;
A
#
# COMPACT_ATOMS: atom_id res chain seq x y z
N ASN A 1 24.62 8.93 8.07
CA ASN A 1 24.93 8.75 9.49
C ASN A 1 24.44 9.92 10.37
N ASN A 2 24.62 11.19 9.98
CA ASN A 2 24.23 12.33 10.82
C ASN A 2 22.75 12.35 11.25
N TYR A 3 21.82 11.84 10.42
CA TYR A 3 20.41 11.79 10.77
C TYR A 3 20.12 10.80 11.90
N LEU A 4 20.77 9.64 11.90
CA LEU A 4 20.65 8.63 12.95
C LEU A 4 21.32 9.05 14.26
N GLU A 5 22.42 9.78 14.17
CA GLU A 5 23.13 10.32 15.32
C GLU A 5 22.37 11.45 16.04
N CYS A 6 21.63 12.28 15.26
CA CYS A 6 20.81 13.36 15.79
C CYS A 6 19.40 12.91 16.21
N SER A 7 18.94 11.71 15.81
CA SER A 7 17.64 11.17 16.21
C SER A 7 17.81 10.29 17.45
N GLU A 8 16.86 10.36 18.38
CA GLU A 8 16.76 9.42 19.51
C GLU A 8 16.40 8.00 19.05
N LEU A 9 16.23 7.78 17.73
CA LEU A 9 15.91 6.51 17.09
C LEU A 9 17.16 5.62 16.98
N LYS A 10 17.66 5.18 18.14
CA LYS A 10 18.67 4.12 18.20
C LYS A 10 18.04 2.79 17.77
N ASN A 11 18.67 2.07 16.85
CA ASN A 11 18.24 0.76 16.35
C ASN A 11 17.09 0.76 15.31
N LEU A 12 17.17 1.58 14.29
CA LEU A 12 16.31 1.43 13.11
C LEU A 12 16.56 0.06 12.46
N LYS A 13 15.54 -0.78 12.46
CA LYS A 13 15.60 -2.13 11.86
C LYS A 13 15.02 -2.18 10.46
N THR A 14 14.16 -1.21 10.12
CA THR A 14 13.35 -1.25 8.89
C THR A 14 13.44 0.06 8.13
N PHE A 15 13.42 -0.03 6.81
CA PHE A 15 13.43 1.11 5.91
C PHE A 15 12.29 1.02 4.90
N ARG A 16 11.77 2.16 4.51
CA ARG A 16 10.88 2.32 3.35
C ARG A 16 11.18 3.66 2.69
N ALA A 17 11.60 3.61 1.42
CA ALA A 17 11.91 4.81 0.65
C ALA A 17 10.68 5.68 0.40
N GLY A 18 10.83 7.00 0.51
CA GLY A 18 9.83 7.96 0.08
C GLY A 18 9.53 7.80 -1.40
N GLY A 19 8.25 7.74 -1.78
CA GLY A 19 7.82 7.51 -3.16
C GLY A 19 8.33 6.20 -3.77
N TYR A 20 8.75 5.23 -2.94
CA TYR A 20 9.37 3.96 -3.36
C TYR A 20 10.65 4.13 -4.17
N GLY A 21 11.31 5.29 -4.05
CA GLY A 21 12.54 5.62 -4.79
C GLY A 21 13.76 4.95 -4.21
N ALA A 22 13.94 3.67 -4.49
CA ALA A 22 15.08 2.88 -4.07
C ALA A 22 15.58 1.98 -5.21
N ASP A 23 16.85 1.63 -5.15
CA ASP A 23 17.57 0.77 -6.09
C ASP A 23 18.49 -0.20 -5.33
N ASP A 24 19.24 -1.00 -6.04
CA ASP A 24 20.17 -1.96 -5.44
C ASP A 24 21.34 -1.28 -4.71
N ASN A 25 21.73 -0.06 -5.08
CA ASN A 25 22.70 0.73 -4.31
C ASN A 25 22.12 1.14 -2.97
N THR A 26 20.83 1.52 -2.94
CA THR A 26 20.12 1.77 -1.67
C THR A 26 20.19 0.55 -0.75
N MET A 27 19.99 -0.67 -1.29
CA MET A 27 20.11 -1.90 -0.51
C MET A 27 21.51 -2.10 0.07
N SER A 28 22.55 -1.80 -0.69
CA SER A 28 23.94 -1.85 -0.21
C SER A 28 24.18 -0.89 0.97
N VAL A 29 23.71 0.35 0.86
CA VAL A 29 23.82 1.35 1.92
C VAL A 29 23.05 0.92 3.18
N LEU A 30 21.85 0.34 3.03
CA LEU A 30 21.07 -0.17 4.16
C LEU A 30 21.85 -1.26 4.93
N ARG A 31 22.44 -2.21 4.21
CA ARG A 31 23.27 -3.27 4.79
C ARG A 31 24.47 -2.73 5.55
N GLU A 32 25.20 -1.78 4.96
CA GLU A 32 26.37 -1.13 5.58
C GLU A 32 26.00 -0.40 6.89
N ASN A 33 24.73 0.03 7.01
CA ASN A 33 24.22 0.68 8.21
C ASN A 33 23.42 -0.26 9.14
N ASN A 34 23.50 -1.58 8.94
CA ASN A 34 22.81 -2.61 9.72
C ASN A 34 21.27 -2.45 9.70
N ILE A 35 20.70 -1.88 8.65
CA ILE A 35 19.25 -1.82 8.41
C ILE A 35 18.90 -3.03 7.53
N LEU A 36 18.59 -4.15 8.15
CA LEU A 36 18.46 -5.43 7.47
C LEU A 36 17.02 -5.77 7.05
N CYS A 37 16.15 -4.76 6.97
CA CYS A 37 14.79 -4.92 6.48
C CYS A 37 14.38 -3.76 5.58
N ASP A 38 13.91 -4.08 4.38
CA ASP A 38 13.37 -3.11 3.42
C ASP A 38 11.92 -3.41 3.08
N SER A 39 11.11 -2.37 2.97
CA SER A 39 9.72 -2.43 2.50
C SER A 39 9.46 -1.45 1.36
N SER A 40 10.47 -1.19 0.53
CA SER A 40 10.36 -0.23 -0.58
C SER A 40 9.90 -0.89 -1.88
N TYR A 41 10.04 -2.23 -2.02
CA TYR A 41 9.74 -2.90 -3.28
C TYR A 41 8.26 -2.77 -3.66
N PHE A 42 8.00 -2.06 -4.75
CA PHE A 42 6.69 -1.92 -5.37
C PHE A 42 6.80 -2.21 -6.87
N ARG A 43 6.31 -3.36 -7.27
CA ARG A 43 6.41 -3.83 -8.66
C ARG A 43 5.83 -2.83 -9.66
N ASN A 44 6.57 -2.56 -10.72
CA ASN A 44 6.22 -1.65 -11.81
C ASN A 44 6.05 -0.17 -11.39
N HIS A 45 6.49 0.21 -10.19
CA HIS A 45 6.51 1.62 -9.82
C HIS A 45 7.70 2.31 -10.48
N LYS A 46 7.46 3.46 -11.10
CA LYS A 46 8.47 4.17 -11.93
C LYS A 46 9.76 4.54 -11.19
N TRP A 47 9.67 4.77 -9.89
CA TRP A 47 10.81 5.14 -9.04
C TRP A 47 11.47 3.94 -8.35
N CYS A 48 10.81 2.79 -8.29
CA CYS A 48 11.38 1.59 -7.71
C CYS A 48 12.29 0.92 -8.72
N LYS A 49 13.60 0.94 -8.47
CA LYS A 49 14.65 0.35 -9.30
C LYS A 49 15.35 -0.82 -8.62
N ILE A 50 14.78 -1.31 -7.53
CA ILE A 50 15.25 -2.54 -6.86
C ILE A 50 15.07 -3.70 -7.82
N SER A 51 16.06 -4.58 -7.89
CA SER A 51 16.00 -5.84 -8.65
C SER A 51 14.73 -6.62 -8.31
N PRO A 52 14.09 -7.28 -9.28
CA PRO A 52 12.81 -7.92 -9.06
C PRO A 52 12.79 -8.86 -7.86
N LYS A 53 11.80 -8.69 -6.99
CA LYS A 53 11.53 -9.54 -5.83
C LYS A 53 10.21 -10.28 -6.04
N PRO A 54 9.99 -11.42 -5.38
CA PRO A 54 8.72 -12.13 -5.42
C PRO A 54 7.55 -11.23 -4.99
N LEU A 55 6.41 -11.39 -5.63
CA LEU A 55 5.21 -10.62 -5.30
C LEU A 55 4.54 -11.15 -4.04
N ASN A 56 4.19 -10.22 -3.14
CA ASN A 56 3.40 -10.50 -1.94
C ASN A 56 4.02 -11.54 -0.98
N ILE A 57 5.32 -11.79 -1.11
CA ILE A 57 6.07 -12.76 -0.31
C ILE A 57 7.23 -12.06 0.35
N ILE A 58 7.47 -12.38 1.62
CA ILE A 58 8.70 -12.01 2.29
C ILE A 58 9.84 -12.83 1.67
N SER A 59 10.91 -12.15 1.31
CA SER A 59 12.10 -12.80 0.74
C SER A 59 13.36 -12.24 1.40
N LYS A 60 14.45 -12.98 1.32
CA LYS A 60 15.75 -12.52 1.81
C LYS A 60 16.77 -12.57 0.67
N SER A 61 17.50 -11.50 0.47
CA SER A 61 18.66 -11.44 -0.43
C SER A 61 19.72 -10.56 0.19
N ASP A 62 21.00 -10.96 0.07
CA ASP A 62 22.15 -10.21 0.58
C ASP A 62 21.96 -9.69 2.01
N GLU A 63 21.49 -10.55 2.90
CA GLU A 63 21.18 -10.30 4.32
C GLU A 63 19.97 -9.41 4.57
N ILE A 64 19.41 -8.72 3.57
CA ILE A 64 18.22 -7.89 3.71
C ILE A 64 16.95 -8.73 3.55
N VAL A 65 16.05 -8.57 4.49
CA VAL A 65 14.68 -9.12 4.43
C VAL A 65 13.77 -8.11 3.73
N HIS A 66 13.15 -8.53 2.65
CA HIS A 66 12.26 -7.70 1.85
C HIS A 66 10.79 -7.97 2.20
N PHE A 67 10.09 -6.92 2.64
CA PHE A 67 8.65 -6.89 2.81
C PHE A 67 8.02 -6.10 1.67
N PRO A 68 7.68 -6.73 0.54
CA PRO A 68 7.14 -6.00 -0.60
C PRO A 68 5.82 -5.33 -0.26
N ILE A 69 5.49 -4.26 -0.97
CA ILE A 69 4.16 -3.67 -0.90
C ILE A 69 3.16 -4.69 -1.43
N THR A 70 2.17 -5.03 -0.64
CA THR A 70 1.12 -5.96 -1.08
C THR A 70 0.33 -5.35 -2.23
N VAL A 71 0.29 -6.08 -3.33
CA VAL A 71 -0.38 -5.67 -4.57
C VAL A 71 -1.41 -6.70 -5.01
N PHE A 72 -2.40 -6.26 -5.75
CA PHE A 72 -3.43 -7.11 -6.34
C PHE A 72 -3.89 -6.57 -7.70
N ASN A 73 -4.37 -7.45 -8.55
CA ASN A 73 -5.07 -7.07 -9.77
C ASN A 73 -6.51 -6.70 -9.42
N ASN A 74 -6.89 -5.45 -9.65
CA ASN A 74 -8.29 -5.05 -9.59
C ASN A 74 -8.92 -5.18 -10.98
N LEU A 75 -9.86 -6.10 -11.11
CA LEU A 75 -10.72 -6.23 -12.28
C LEU A 75 -11.98 -5.41 -12.05
N ARG A 76 -11.96 -4.17 -12.51
CA ARG A 76 -13.09 -3.25 -12.34
C ARG A 76 -14.08 -3.38 -13.47
N HIS A 77 -15.31 -3.73 -13.12
CA HIS A 77 -16.44 -3.80 -14.03
C HIS A 77 -17.21 -2.48 -13.98
N TYR A 78 -17.43 -1.89 -15.14
CA TYR A 78 -18.18 -0.67 -15.29
C TYR A 78 -19.60 -0.99 -15.79
N LYS A 79 -20.60 -0.54 -15.04
CA LYS A 79 -22.02 -0.82 -15.28
C LYS A 79 -22.82 0.43 -15.61
N ILE A 80 -23.76 0.29 -16.56
CA ILE A 80 -24.85 1.24 -16.79
C ILE A 80 -26.15 0.48 -16.56
N PHE A 81 -27.03 0.98 -15.70
CA PHE A 81 -28.30 0.32 -15.34
C PHE A 81 -28.14 -1.18 -14.99
N GLY A 82 -27.07 -1.54 -14.30
CA GLY A 82 -26.81 -2.93 -13.92
C GLY A 82 -26.09 -3.79 -14.97
N ILE A 83 -26.05 -3.37 -16.23
CA ILE A 83 -25.43 -4.10 -17.34
C ILE A 83 -23.92 -3.80 -17.39
N ASN A 84 -23.09 -4.83 -17.49
CA ASN A 84 -21.65 -4.67 -17.70
C ASN A 84 -21.36 -4.12 -19.09
N ILE A 85 -20.74 -2.95 -19.18
CA ILE A 85 -20.41 -2.31 -20.47
C ILE A 85 -18.97 -2.63 -20.86
N PHE A 86 -18.04 -2.49 -19.92
CA PHE A 86 -16.64 -2.87 -20.11
C PHE A 86 -15.98 -3.20 -18.79
N LYS A 87 -14.81 -3.84 -18.86
CA LYS A 87 -13.95 -4.14 -17.72
C LYS A 87 -12.56 -3.60 -17.94
N ARG A 88 -11.90 -3.20 -16.85
CA ARG A 88 -10.50 -2.76 -16.86
C ARG A 88 -9.72 -3.43 -15.74
N LYS A 89 -8.57 -3.99 -16.09
CA LYS A 89 -7.63 -4.58 -15.14
C LYS A 89 -6.49 -3.61 -14.87
N PHE A 90 -6.12 -3.42 -13.61
CA PHE A 90 -4.98 -2.61 -13.22
C PHE A 90 -4.41 -3.10 -11.89
N LEU A 91 -3.09 -2.97 -11.75
CA LEU A 91 -2.39 -3.30 -10.52
C LEU A 91 -2.68 -2.22 -9.46
N LYS A 92 -3.04 -2.66 -8.26
CA LYS A 92 -3.32 -1.80 -7.11
C LYS A 92 -2.51 -2.25 -5.90
N LYS A 93 -2.13 -1.33 -5.03
CA LYS A 93 -1.54 -1.62 -3.73
C LYS A 93 -2.61 -1.61 -2.62
N THR A 94 -2.34 -2.28 -1.53
CA THR A 94 -3.17 -2.23 -0.32
C THR A 94 -2.91 -0.91 0.44
N ASP A 95 -3.60 0.13 0.03
CA ASP A 95 -3.44 1.50 0.51
C ASP A 95 -4.79 2.06 0.95
N ILE A 96 -4.90 2.47 2.20
CA ILE A 96 -6.15 2.98 2.80
C ILE A 96 -6.75 4.14 1.99
N ASP A 97 -5.92 5.01 1.40
CA ASP A 97 -6.41 6.12 0.60
C ASP A 97 -7.18 5.64 -0.63
N SER A 98 -6.78 4.54 -1.22
CA SER A 98 -7.30 4.03 -2.49
C SER A 98 -8.20 2.81 -2.38
N LEU A 99 -8.15 2.04 -1.28
CA LEU A 99 -8.98 0.85 -1.08
C LEU A 99 -10.47 1.20 -1.00
N GLU A 100 -11.28 0.30 -1.52
CA GLU A 100 -12.74 0.26 -1.35
C GLU A 100 -13.10 -0.90 -0.40
N ILE A 101 -14.23 -0.80 0.29
CA ILE A 101 -14.67 -1.85 1.25
C ILE A 101 -14.72 -3.24 0.60
N GLN A 102 -15.29 -3.34 -0.60
CA GLN A 102 -15.33 -4.59 -1.36
C GLN A 102 -13.94 -5.18 -1.67
N GLU A 103 -12.93 -4.31 -1.83
CA GLU A 103 -11.54 -4.75 -2.05
C GLU A 103 -10.94 -5.29 -0.75
N ILE A 104 -11.24 -4.65 0.39
CA ILE A 104 -10.79 -5.09 1.72
C ILE A 104 -11.30 -6.51 1.99
N ASP A 105 -12.61 -6.75 1.82
CA ASP A 105 -13.21 -8.06 2.02
C ASP A 105 -12.52 -9.13 1.17
N GLN A 106 -12.42 -8.91 -0.13
CA GLN A 106 -11.85 -9.89 -1.06
C GLN A 106 -10.35 -10.14 -0.81
N ILE A 107 -9.58 -9.12 -0.37
CA ILE A 107 -8.17 -9.30 -0.01
C ILE A 107 -8.08 -10.18 1.25
N ILE A 108 -8.82 -9.86 2.30
CA ILE A 108 -8.78 -10.61 3.55
C ILE A 108 -9.25 -12.05 3.32
N ASP A 109 -10.37 -12.26 2.62
CA ASP A 109 -10.89 -13.59 2.31
C ASP A 109 -9.91 -14.41 1.43
N PHE A 110 -9.19 -13.74 0.52
CA PHE A 110 -8.15 -14.42 -0.29
C PHE A 110 -7.02 -14.95 0.58
N TYR A 111 -6.48 -14.12 1.48
CA TYR A 111 -5.38 -14.53 2.36
C TYR A 111 -5.83 -15.53 3.42
N GLU A 112 -7.04 -15.40 3.98
CA GLU A 112 -7.63 -16.39 4.86
C GLU A 112 -7.71 -17.75 4.18
N LYS A 113 -8.27 -17.79 2.97
CA LYS A 113 -8.40 -19.04 2.19
C LYS A 113 -7.05 -19.65 1.82
N LYS A 114 -6.04 -18.79 1.59
CA LYS A 114 -4.67 -19.25 1.33
C LYS A 114 -4.03 -19.85 2.59
N GLY A 115 -4.43 -19.41 3.78
CA GLY A 115 -3.94 -19.89 5.07
C GLY A 115 -2.54 -19.39 5.45
N GLU A 116 -1.93 -18.57 4.61
CA GLU A 116 -0.57 -18.07 4.81
C GLU A 116 -0.34 -16.75 4.08
N GLY A 117 0.73 -16.04 4.42
CA GLY A 117 1.15 -14.83 3.77
C GLY A 117 0.99 -13.59 4.64
N ILE A 118 1.36 -12.45 4.09
CA ILE A 118 1.33 -11.16 4.77
C ILE A 118 0.60 -10.12 3.95
N ILE A 119 -0.26 -9.34 4.60
CA ILE A 119 -0.87 -8.14 4.02
C ILE A 119 -0.12 -6.93 4.56
N ASN A 120 0.75 -6.36 3.73
CA ASN A 120 1.46 -5.12 4.05
C ASN A 120 0.56 -3.92 3.74
N LEU A 121 -0.27 -3.52 4.73
CA LEU A 121 -1.17 -2.39 4.61
C LEU A 121 -0.39 -1.08 4.61
N PHE A 122 -0.61 -0.26 3.58
CA PHE A 122 0.03 1.03 3.43
C PHE A 122 -0.89 2.18 3.82
N MET A 123 -0.34 3.16 4.51
CA MET A 123 -0.98 4.46 4.73
C MET A 123 0.07 5.54 5.02
N HIS A 124 -0.27 6.78 4.78
CA HIS A 124 0.47 7.94 5.27
C HIS A 124 -0.16 8.50 6.55
N SER A 125 0.62 9.18 7.39
CA SER A 125 0.08 9.88 8.56
C SER A 125 -1.01 10.89 8.19
N TYR A 126 -0.88 11.54 7.05
CA TYR A 126 -1.88 12.48 6.52
C TYR A 126 -3.09 11.80 5.83
N SER A 127 -3.12 10.47 5.69
CA SER A 127 -4.28 9.76 5.14
C SER A 127 -5.54 9.94 5.99
N LEU A 128 -5.36 10.24 7.28
CA LEU A 128 -6.46 10.42 8.23
C LEU A 128 -6.97 11.87 8.31
N ILE A 129 -6.38 12.77 7.52
CA ILE A 129 -6.81 14.17 7.41
C ILE A 129 -7.12 14.53 5.97
N SER A 130 -8.00 15.50 5.79
CA SER A 130 -8.35 16.08 4.49
C SER A 130 -8.07 17.56 4.53
N TRP A 131 -7.26 18.04 3.61
CA TRP A 131 -6.94 19.46 3.47
C TRP A 131 -7.93 20.16 2.54
N SER A 132 -8.19 21.44 2.80
CA SER A 132 -8.81 22.34 1.84
C SER A 132 -7.94 22.44 0.57
N PRO A 133 -8.50 22.85 -0.60
CA PRO A 133 -7.73 22.94 -1.84
C PRO A 133 -6.54 23.89 -1.78
N ASP A 134 -6.59 24.90 -0.91
CA ASP A 134 -5.55 25.90 -0.67
C ASP A 134 -4.65 25.58 0.54
N TYR A 135 -4.87 24.44 1.19
CA TYR A 135 -4.16 23.97 2.38
C TYR A 135 -4.30 24.89 3.60
N SER A 136 -5.26 25.82 3.63
CA SER A 136 -5.51 26.72 4.76
C SER A 136 -6.18 26.04 5.93
N GLU A 137 -6.98 25.00 5.67
CA GLU A 137 -7.74 24.28 6.67
C GLU A 137 -7.62 22.77 6.50
N TYR A 138 -7.79 22.04 7.58
CA TYR A 138 -7.87 20.60 7.56
C TYR A 138 -9.05 20.10 8.40
N LYS A 139 -9.51 18.90 8.08
CA LYS A 139 -10.51 18.18 8.86
C LYS A 139 -10.19 16.69 8.88
N ILE A 140 -10.74 15.99 9.85
CA ILE A 140 -10.60 14.55 9.98
C ILE A 140 -11.21 13.86 8.76
N ASN A 141 -10.47 12.92 8.16
CA ASN A 141 -10.95 12.10 7.05
C ASN A 141 -11.69 10.87 7.59
N MET A 142 -12.92 11.08 8.06
CA MET A 142 -13.75 10.00 8.62
C MET A 142 -13.90 8.81 7.68
N LYS A 143 -13.90 9.04 6.37
CA LYS A 143 -13.99 7.95 5.39
C LYS A 143 -12.79 7.00 5.46
N ASN A 144 -11.58 7.52 5.62
CA ASN A 144 -10.38 6.69 5.73
C ASN A 144 -10.27 6.05 7.12
N ILE A 145 -10.69 6.74 8.17
CA ILE A 145 -10.78 6.17 9.53
C ILE A 145 -11.71 4.96 9.51
N GLN A 146 -12.94 5.10 9.00
CA GLN A 146 -13.90 4.00 8.90
C GLN A 146 -13.38 2.82 8.07
N LYS A 147 -12.63 3.08 6.98
CA LYS A 147 -12.00 2.01 6.19
C LYS A 147 -10.90 1.29 6.97
N LEU A 148 -10.08 2.03 7.72
CA LEU A 148 -9.03 1.44 8.55
C LEU A 148 -9.64 0.59 9.68
N GLU A 149 -10.62 1.12 10.40
CA GLU A 149 -11.36 0.39 11.44
C GLU A 149 -12.00 -0.87 10.88
N TYR A 150 -12.65 -0.76 9.71
CA TYR A 150 -13.25 -1.90 9.04
C TYR A 150 -12.20 -2.95 8.66
N PHE A 151 -11.05 -2.53 8.08
CA PHE A 151 -9.96 -3.44 7.74
C PHE A 151 -9.44 -4.19 8.97
N LEU A 152 -9.14 -3.47 10.05
CA LEU A 152 -8.63 -4.04 11.29
C LEU A 152 -9.64 -5.00 11.91
N LYS A 153 -10.92 -4.62 11.97
CA LYS A 153 -11.99 -5.47 12.47
C LYS A 153 -12.09 -6.77 11.66
N ARG A 154 -12.17 -6.67 10.34
CA ARG A 154 -12.25 -7.86 9.46
C ARG A 154 -11.02 -8.77 9.59
N ALA A 155 -9.82 -8.19 9.66
CA ALA A 155 -8.61 -8.94 9.87
C ALA A 155 -8.64 -9.71 11.22
N THR A 156 -9.08 -9.04 12.30
CA THR A 156 -9.21 -9.68 13.63
C THR A 156 -10.27 -10.79 13.63
N GLU A 157 -11.43 -10.57 13.01
CA GLU A 157 -12.50 -11.57 12.88
C GLU A 157 -12.03 -12.83 12.13
N LYS A 158 -11.03 -12.68 11.26
CA LYS A 158 -10.42 -13.77 10.47
C LYS A 158 -9.09 -14.25 11.08
N GLU A 159 -8.86 -13.97 12.35
CA GLU A 159 -7.71 -14.42 13.14
C GLU A 159 -6.33 -13.98 12.61
N PHE A 160 -6.27 -12.91 11.79
CA PHE A 160 -5.00 -12.34 11.38
C PHE A 160 -4.29 -11.67 12.56
N GLN A 161 -3.00 -11.91 12.67
CA GLN A 161 -2.15 -11.20 13.63
C GLN A 161 -1.78 -9.82 13.06
N ILE A 162 -2.14 -8.75 13.78
CA ILE A 162 -1.79 -7.38 13.42
C ILE A 162 -0.49 -7.03 14.14
N VAL A 163 0.58 -6.87 13.37
CA VAL A 163 1.93 -6.68 13.92
C VAL A 163 2.69 -5.58 13.20
N SER A 164 3.71 -5.02 13.84
CA SER A 164 4.69 -4.16 13.17
C SER A 164 5.57 -4.99 12.23
N ILE A 165 6.21 -4.34 11.24
CA ILE A 165 7.17 -5.02 10.35
C ILE A 165 8.30 -5.64 11.17
N SER A 166 8.81 -4.96 12.21
CA SER A 166 9.85 -5.51 13.08
C SER A 166 9.40 -6.82 13.74
N ARG A 167 8.16 -6.89 14.24
CA ARG A 167 7.62 -8.13 14.82
C ARG A 167 7.37 -9.20 13.77
N ALA A 168 6.97 -8.81 12.55
CA ALA A 168 6.81 -9.75 11.45
C ALA A 168 8.14 -10.44 11.06
N ILE A 169 9.27 -9.74 11.18
CA ILE A 169 10.61 -10.34 10.97
C ILE A 169 10.87 -11.42 12.02
N ASP A 170 10.56 -11.16 13.30
CA ASP A 170 10.76 -12.14 14.37
C ASP A 170 9.89 -13.40 14.17
N ILE A 171 8.69 -13.24 13.63
CA ILE A 171 7.78 -14.34 13.33
C ILE A 171 8.23 -15.10 12.06
N TRP A 172 8.80 -14.39 11.09
CA TRP A 172 9.28 -14.97 9.84
C TRP A 172 10.61 -15.69 10.03
N ASN A 173 10.57 -16.90 10.51
CA ASN A 173 11.74 -17.76 10.79
C ASN A 173 12.32 -18.38 9.51
N ASN A 174 12.74 -17.62 8.50
CA ASN A 174 13.26 -18.17 7.23
C ASN A 174 12.34 -19.28 6.66
N GLY A 175 11.04 -19.17 6.96
CA GLY A 175 10.03 -20.13 6.62
C GLY A 175 10.04 -20.45 5.12
N LYS A 176 9.39 -21.53 4.75
CA LYS A 176 9.27 -21.99 3.36
C LYS A 176 8.97 -20.80 2.45
N GLN A 177 9.79 -20.64 1.43
CA GLN A 177 9.51 -19.68 0.38
C GLN A 177 8.25 -20.16 -0.36
N ASP A 178 7.16 -19.48 -0.13
CA ASP A 178 5.93 -19.70 -0.86
C ASP A 178 6.11 -19.27 -2.30
N SER A 179 5.31 -19.85 -3.18
CA SER A 179 5.26 -19.40 -4.56
C SER A 179 4.66 -17.98 -4.64
N GLU A 180 5.27 -17.15 -5.45
CA GLU A 180 4.77 -15.81 -5.81
C GLU A 180 3.28 -15.88 -6.20
N PHE A 181 2.48 -14.94 -5.73
CA PHE A 181 1.05 -14.87 -6.04
C PHE A 181 0.56 -13.43 -6.24
N LEU A 182 -0.48 -13.28 -7.01
CA LEU A 182 -1.10 -12.00 -7.30
C LEU A 182 -2.62 -12.12 -7.23
N PRO A 183 -3.26 -11.70 -6.13
CA PRO A 183 -4.71 -11.77 -5.99
C PRO A 183 -5.42 -11.05 -7.13
N GLU A 184 -6.49 -11.64 -7.65
CA GLU A 184 -7.40 -10.99 -8.59
C GLU A 184 -8.71 -10.66 -7.89
N ILE A 185 -9.02 -9.37 -7.82
CA ILE A 185 -10.14 -8.82 -7.09
C ILE A 185 -11.09 -8.15 -8.07
N SER A 186 -12.37 -8.51 -7.98
CA SER A 186 -13.40 -7.96 -8.85
C SER A 186 -14.22 -6.90 -8.14
N THR A 187 -14.30 -5.71 -8.72
CA THR A 187 -15.12 -4.61 -8.22
C THR A 187 -16.09 -4.12 -9.28
N PHE A 188 -17.23 -3.61 -8.83
CA PHE A 188 -18.27 -3.09 -9.68
C PHE A 188 -18.45 -1.60 -9.45
N ARG A 189 -18.51 -0.81 -10.52
CA ARG A 189 -18.70 0.63 -10.44
C ARG A 189 -19.70 1.13 -11.49
N SER A 190 -20.65 1.93 -11.06
CA SER A 190 -21.49 2.68 -11.99
C SER A 190 -20.64 3.67 -12.79
N ILE A 191 -20.87 3.77 -14.10
CA ILE A 191 -20.18 4.74 -14.97
C ILE A 191 -20.51 6.17 -14.52
N PHE A 192 -21.75 6.45 -14.12
CA PHE A 192 -22.15 7.77 -13.61
C PHE A 192 -21.33 8.16 -12.38
N LYS A 193 -21.14 7.25 -11.42
CA LYS A 193 -20.29 7.50 -10.23
C LYS A 193 -18.83 7.77 -10.64
N SER A 194 -18.34 7.10 -11.68
CA SER A 194 -16.97 7.30 -12.17
C SER A 194 -16.81 8.68 -12.83
N ILE A 195 -17.80 9.15 -13.56
CA ILE A 195 -17.81 10.50 -14.17
C ILE A 195 -17.81 11.57 -13.07
N ILE A 196 -18.64 11.43 -12.03
CA ILE A 196 -18.67 12.37 -10.91
C ILE A 196 -17.29 12.48 -10.25
N ILE A 197 -16.69 11.34 -9.92
CA ILE A 197 -15.34 11.30 -9.32
C ILE A 197 -14.31 11.96 -10.25
N PHE A 198 -14.36 11.68 -11.54
CA PHE A 198 -13.46 12.31 -12.51
C PHE A 198 -13.61 13.84 -12.53
N CYS A 199 -14.84 14.34 -12.55
CA CYS A 199 -15.13 15.78 -12.52
C CYS A 199 -14.60 16.43 -11.23
N GLU A 200 -14.76 15.77 -10.07
CA GLU A 200 -14.23 16.27 -8.80
C GLU A 200 -12.70 16.33 -8.79
N VAL A 201 -12.03 15.27 -9.25
CA VAL A 201 -10.56 15.22 -9.36
C VAL A 201 -10.05 16.31 -10.31
N TRP A 202 -10.69 16.47 -11.45
CA TRP A 202 -10.35 17.51 -12.42
C TRP A 202 -10.53 18.92 -11.85
N ARG A 203 -11.64 19.17 -11.13
CA ARG A 203 -11.90 20.43 -10.44
C ARG A 203 -10.82 20.77 -9.42
N ARG A 204 -10.46 19.80 -8.57
CA ARG A 204 -9.38 19.96 -7.56
C ARG A 204 -8.03 20.27 -8.21
N LYS A 205 -7.68 19.57 -9.29
CA LYS A 205 -6.45 19.83 -10.04
C LYS A 205 -6.43 21.24 -10.64
N LYS A 206 -7.55 21.71 -11.17
CA LYS A 206 -7.68 23.06 -11.75
C LYS A 206 -7.52 24.15 -10.68
N ILE A 207 -8.09 23.96 -9.49
CA ILE A 207 -7.93 24.89 -8.36
C ILE A 207 -6.47 24.93 -7.93
N ARG A 208 -5.85 23.78 -7.72
CA ARG A 208 -4.43 23.69 -7.30
C ARG A 208 -3.50 24.38 -8.27
N ASN A 209 -3.69 24.19 -9.57
CA ASN A 209 -2.88 24.85 -10.59
C ASN A 209 -3.03 26.38 -10.55
N LYS A 210 -4.22 26.91 -10.23
CA LYS A 210 -4.42 28.36 -10.07
C LYS A 210 -3.69 28.97 -8.86
N ILE A 211 -3.50 28.18 -7.81
CA ILE A 211 -2.81 28.62 -6.57
C ILE A 211 -1.29 28.69 -6.80
N HIS A 212 -0.72 27.77 -7.57
CA HIS A 212 0.73 27.73 -7.85
C HIS A 212 1.19 28.77 -8.88
N TYR A 213 0.28 29.46 -9.58
CA TYR A 213 0.61 30.52 -10.55
C TYR A 213 0.27 31.94 -10.03
N LYS A 214 -0.02 32.09 -8.77
CA LYS A 214 -0.02 33.36 -8.04
C LYS A 214 1.11 33.39 -7.02
#